data_b4654a0f2a3c85c0a55d89c9e49f7bee
#
_entry.id   b4654a0f2a3c85c0a55d89c9e49f7bee
#
_cell.length_a   1.000
_cell.length_b   1.000
_cell.length_c   1.000
_cell.angle_alpha   90.00
_cell.angle_beta   90.00
_cell.angle_gamma   90.00
#
_symmetry.space_group_name_H-M   'P 1'
#
loop_
_entity.id
_entity.type
_entity.pdbx_description
1 polymer ?
#
loop_
_entity_poly.entity_id
_entity_poly.type
_entity_poly.pdbx_seq_one_letter_code
_entity_poly.pdbx_strand_id
1 'polypeptide(L)'
;MRGSLPRSEDLRSGPLTRDRTIREEEADTVDRTVDWTGQPFSCQDCPHLPMREAGRCVLGRICVRDQRAKRIDRFFASNSQLVGQYVDHPYFEIRTIAAKHANVFVLPRMMRDKAPEVRAMVAMRLPTPRVREMMDDPDRKVRIACAMRLQGADLLKMFSDSDYYVRLMAARRLDPPLLPVAASDPEPEVRRTVARRLPPDRLAAFAFDVDPL
;
A
#
# COMPACT_ATOMS: atom_id res chain seq x y z
N MET A 1 -54.13 0.15 57.62
CA MET A 1 -53.25 -1.07 57.44
C MET A 1 -52.14 -0.70 56.53
N ARG A 2 -50.91 -0.68 57.02
CA ARG A 2 -49.72 -0.23 56.30
C ARG A 2 -49.02 -1.48 55.76
N GLY A 3 -48.91 -1.60 54.46
CA GLY A 3 -48.13 -2.63 53.80
C GLY A 3 -46.76 -2.12 53.46
N SER A 4 -45.73 -2.75 54.03
CA SER A 4 -44.31 -2.40 53.88
C SER A 4 -43.77 -2.90 52.58
N LEU A 5 -42.99 -2.05 51.89
CA LEU A 5 -42.14 -2.42 50.74
C LEU A 5 -40.91 -3.17 51.22
N PRO A 6 -40.43 -4.19 50.49
CA PRO A 6 -39.16 -4.84 50.79
C PRO A 6 -37.98 -3.98 50.26
N ARG A 7 -36.88 -4.01 51.02
CA ARG A 7 -35.61 -3.31 50.79
C ARG A 7 -34.85 -3.96 49.64
N SER A 8 -34.19 -3.11 48.88
CA SER A 8 -33.14 -3.43 47.94
C SER A 8 -31.90 -3.97 48.64
N GLU A 9 -31.51 -5.21 48.37
CA GLU A 9 -30.19 -5.72 48.71
C GLU A 9 -29.63 -6.57 47.54
N ASP A 10 -28.35 -6.32 47.28
CA ASP A 10 -27.38 -7.13 46.53
C ASP A 10 -27.52 -7.25 45.00
N LEU A 11 -27.13 -6.17 44.36
CA LEU A 11 -26.44 -6.27 43.08
C LEU A 11 -24.92 -6.32 43.32
N ARG A 12 -24.39 -7.50 43.64
CA ARG A 12 -22.96 -7.77 43.56
C ARG A 12 -22.58 -7.94 42.09
N SER A 13 -22.01 -6.89 41.54
CA SER A 13 -21.31 -6.90 40.25
C SER A 13 -20.09 -7.83 40.33
N GLY A 14 -20.20 -9.03 39.74
CA GLY A 14 -19.08 -9.90 39.50
C GLY A 14 -18.10 -9.24 38.50
N PRO A 15 -16.81 -9.50 38.60
CA PRO A 15 -15.82 -8.92 37.67
C PRO A 15 -16.06 -9.40 36.23
N LEU A 16 -16.04 -8.43 35.34
CA LEU A 16 -16.28 -8.53 33.92
C LEU A 16 -15.50 -9.68 33.26
N THR A 17 -16.23 -10.59 32.64
CA THR A 17 -15.77 -11.72 31.81
C THR A 17 -15.10 -11.29 30.50
N ARG A 18 -14.66 -10.02 30.38
CA ARG A 18 -14.02 -9.47 29.18
C ARG A 18 -12.61 -10.02 28.92
N ASP A 19 -11.92 -10.43 29.97
CA ASP A 19 -10.51 -10.89 29.87
C ASP A 19 -10.41 -12.36 29.39
N ARG A 20 -11.45 -13.14 29.58
CA ARG A 20 -11.49 -14.55 29.18
C ARG A 20 -11.81 -14.72 27.68
N THR A 21 -12.75 -13.96 27.16
CA THR A 21 -13.08 -13.95 25.72
C THR A 21 -11.94 -13.44 24.84
N ILE A 22 -11.20 -12.44 25.31
CA ILE A 22 -10.03 -11.91 24.57
C ILE A 22 -8.91 -12.96 24.53
N ARG A 23 -8.68 -13.70 25.60
CA ARG A 23 -7.69 -14.79 25.64
C ARG A 23 -8.11 -16.01 24.82
N GLU A 24 -9.38 -16.34 24.77
CA GLU A 24 -9.91 -17.44 23.95
C GLU A 24 -9.89 -17.08 22.45
N GLU A 25 -10.21 -15.84 22.07
CA GLU A 25 -10.06 -15.32 20.69
C GLU A 25 -8.58 -15.20 20.28
N GLU A 26 -7.68 -14.86 21.18
CA GLU A 26 -6.24 -14.87 20.93
C GLU A 26 -5.68 -16.30 20.77
N ALA A 27 -6.19 -17.28 21.52
CA ALA A 27 -5.82 -18.68 21.39
C ALA A 27 -6.31 -19.28 20.05
N ASP A 28 -7.54 -18.97 19.62
CA ASP A 28 -8.11 -19.47 18.36
C ASP A 28 -7.44 -18.83 17.12
N THR A 29 -6.91 -17.62 17.23
CA THR A 29 -6.14 -16.98 16.15
C THR A 29 -4.71 -17.49 16.01
N VAL A 30 -4.11 -18.02 17.08
CA VAL A 30 -2.78 -18.62 17.09
C VAL A 30 -2.76 -19.93 16.31
N ASP A 31 -3.82 -20.70 16.37
CA ASP A 31 -3.92 -22.02 15.74
C ASP A 31 -4.14 -21.97 14.21
N ARG A 32 -4.35 -20.77 13.62
CA ARG A 32 -4.57 -20.55 12.18
C ARG A 32 -3.51 -19.67 11.52
N THR A 33 -2.38 -19.45 12.15
CA THR A 33 -1.32 -18.63 11.54
C THR A 33 -0.47 -19.51 10.62
N VAL A 34 -0.55 -19.21 9.34
CA VAL A 34 0.26 -19.87 8.30
C VAL A 34 1.20 -18.85 7.65
N ASP A 35 2.32 -19.34 7.17
CA ASP A 35 3.27 -18.53 6.44
C ASP A 35 2.86 -18.31 4.96
N TRP A 36 3.69 -17.63 4.20
CA TRP A 36 3.47 -17.35 2.79
C TRP A 36 3.44 -18.61 1.90
N THR A 37 3.87 -19.78 2.39
CA THR A 37 3.73 -21.08 1.70
C THR A 37 2.44 -21.79 2.09
N GLY A 38 1.66 -21.25 3.03
CA GLY A 38 0.46 -21.87 3.58
C GLY A 38 0.75 -22.87 4.69
N GLN A 39 2.00 -22.95 5.16
CA GLN A 39 2.39 -23.88 6.22
C GLN A 39 2.23 -23.24 7.61
N PRO A 40 1.72 -24.01 8.59
CA PRO A 40 1.69 -23.56 9.98
C PRO A 40 3.12 -23.29 10.48
N PHE A 41 3.29 -22.28 11.31
CA PHE A 41 4.59 -21.99 11.92
C PHE A 41 4.47 -21.63 13.39
N SER A 42 5.57 -21.87 14.12
CA SER A 42 5.71 -21.54 15.54
C SER A 42 6.70 -20.37 15.74
N CYS A 43 6.50 -19.62 16.82
CA CYS A 43 7.47 -18.62 17.26
C CYS A 43 8.73 -19.25 17.87
N GLN A 44 8.69 -20.51 18.30
CA GLN A 44 9.83 -21.18 18.93
C GLN A 44 11.02 -21.30 17.96
N ASP A 45 10.74 -21.54 16.66
CA ASP A 45 11.76 -21.68 15.62
C ASP A 45 12.01 -20.37 14.86
N CYS A 46 11.56 -19.24 15.42
CA CYS A 46 11.66 -17.95 14.75
C CYS A 46 12.90 -17.18 15.23
N PRO A 47 13.76 -16.67 14.32
CA PRO A 47 14.92 -15.87 14.70
C PRO A 47 14.56 -14.54 15.40
N HIS A 48 13.27 -14.17 15.35
CA HIS A 48 12.76 -12.96 16.00
C HIS A 48 12.07 -13.20 17.35
N LEU A 49 12.26 -14.40 17.95
CA LEU A 49 11.69 -14.68 19.26
C LEU A 49 12.03 -13.63 20.34
N PRO A 50 13.26 -13.09 20.43
CA PRO A 50 13.57 -12.02 21.38
C PRO A 50 12.75 -10.73 21.19
N MET A 51 12.28 -10.48 19.97
CA MET A 51 11.42 -9.31 19.69
C MET A 51 9.99 -9.49 20.18
N ARG A 52 9.54 -10.73 20.31
CA ARG A 52 8.25 -11.05 20.92
C ARG A 52 8.24 -10.65 22.39
N GLU A 53 9.30 -10.95 23.12
CA GLU A 53 9.47 -10.55 24.52
C GLU A 53 9.50 -9.04 24.69
N ALA A 54 10.08 -8.34 23.71
CA ALA A 54 10.10 -6.87 23.65
C ALA A 54 8.79 -6.24 23.12
N GLY A 55 7.74 -7.02 22.84
CA GLY A 55 6.45 -6.54 22.32
C GLY A 55 6.48 -6.03 20.86
N ARG A 56 7.61 -6.18 20.15
CA ARG A 56 7.79 -5.73 18.77
C ARG A 56 7.44 -6.77 17.71
N CYS A 57 7.11 -7.98 18.15
CA CYS A 57 6.59 -9.06 17.33
C CYS A 57 5.47 -9.77 18.12
N VAL A 58 4.30 -9.94 17.48
CA VAL A 58 3.14 -10.62 18.08
C VAL A 58 2.52 -11.52 17.04
N LEU A 59 2.46 -12.82 17.32
CA LEU A 59 1.87 -13.80 16.42
C LEU A 59 0.42 -13.42 16.09
N GLY A 60 0.06 -13.50 14.83
CA GLY A 60 -1.28 -13.13 14.36
C GLY A 60 -1.57 -11.62 14.28
N ARG A 61 -0.64 -10.71 14.71
CA ARG A 61 -0.83 -9.25 14.68
C ARG A 61 0.34 -8.48 14.08
N ILE A 62 1.57 -8.82 14.46
CA ILE A 62 2.83 -8.18 14.05
C ILE A 62 3.82 -9.30 13.77
N CYS A 63 3.94 -9.73 12.51
CA CYS A 63 4.77 -10.88 12.18
C CYS A 63 5.24 -10.84 10.73
N VAL A 64 6.54 -11.00 10.50
CA VAL A 64 7.13 -11.03 9.15
C VAL A 64 6.90 -12.37 8.45
N ARG A 65 6.69 -13.46 9.18
CA ARG A 65 6.44 -14.80 8.61
C ARG A 65 4.99 -15.00 8.17
N ASP A 66 4.07 -14.12 8.59
CA ASP A 66 2.64 -14.24 8.28
C ASP A 66 2.39 -14.01 6.77
N GLN A 67 1.36 -14.67 6.23
CA GLN A 67 0.93 -14.44 4.85
C GLN A 67 0.18 -13.12 4.64
N ARG A 68 -0.25 -12.43 5.69
CA ARG A 68 -1.06 -11.21 5.58
C ARG A 68 -0.20 -9.96 5.53
N ALA A 69 -0.23 -9.25 4.41
CA ALA A 69 0.49 -8.01 4.15
C ALA A 69 0.45 -7.02 5.33
N LYS A 70 -0.74 -6.82 5.93
CA LYS A 70 -0.92 -5.89 7.05
C LYS A 70 -0.12 -6.28 8.30
N ARG A 71 0.10 -7.57 8.55
CA ARG A 71 0.87 -8.07 9.68
C ARG A 71 2.37 -7.91 9.44
N ILE A 72 2.80 -8.15 8.20
CA ILE A 72 4.17 -7.92 7.74
C ILE A 72 4.49 -6.41 7.78
N ASP A 73 3.57 -5.58 7.33
CA ASP A 73 3.71 -4.11 7.34
C ASP A 73 3.93 -3.57 8.75
N ARG A 74 3.13 -4.04 9.71
CA ARG A 74 3.30 -3.69 11.13
C ARG A 74 4.63 -4.16 11.70
N PHE A 75 5.12 -5.33 11.26
CA PHE A 75 6.42 -5.83 11.69
C PHE A 75 7.54 -4.89 11.27
N PHE A 76 7.60 -4.47 10.01
CA PHE A 76 8.64 -3.55 9.56
C PHE A 76 8.46 -2.13 10.11
N ALA A 77 7.24 -1.69 10.34
CA ALA A 77 7.00 -0.41 11.02
C ALA A 77 7.60 -0.38 12.44
N SER A 78 7.54 -1.51 13.16
CA SER A 78 8.09 -1.65 14.50
C SER A 78 9.58 -2.03 14.52
N ASN A 79 10.14 -2.52 13.40
CA ASN A 79 11.47 -3.11 13.32
C ASN A 79 12.19 -2.71 12.02
N SER A 80 12.22 -1.40 11.69
CA SER A 80 12.79 -0.88 10.44
C SER A 80 14.26 -1.25 10.22
N GLN A 81 15.03 -1.46 11.29
CA GLN A 81 16.42 -1.90 11.25
C GLN A 81 16.60 -3.30 10.62
N LEU A 82 15.56 -4.12 10.57
CA LEU A 82 15.60 -5.46 10.00
C LEU A 82 15.30 -5.51 8.50
N VAL A 83 14.79 -4.43 7.94
CA VAL A 83 14.34 -4.38 6.54
C VAL A 83 15.40 -4.91 5.57
N GLY A 84 16.68 -4.56 5.79
CA GLY A 84 17.78 -4.99 4.95
C GLY A 84 17.97 -6.52 4.82
N GLN A 85 17.48 -7.27 5.79
CA GLN A 85 17.54 -8.75 5.78
C GLN A 85 16.46 -9.38 4.89
N TYR A 86 15.46 -8.59 4.47
CA TYR A 86 14.28 -9.09 3.75
C TYR A 86 14.17 -8.58 2.31
N VAL A 87 15.13 -7.79 1.83
CA VAL A 87 15.09 -7.26 0.47
C VAL A 87 15.29 -8.33 -0.61
N ASP A 88 15.87 -9.47 -0.25
CA ASP A 88 16.10 -10.63 -1.13
C ASP A 88 15.21 -11.83 -0.74
N HIS A 89 14.17 -11.62 0.08
CA HIS A 89 13.27 -12.69 0.53
C HIS A 89 12.56 -13.37 -0.66
N PRO A 90 12.37 -14.71 -0.67
CA PRO A 90 11.74 -15.41 -1.79
C PRO A 90 10.33 -14.92 -2.12
N TYR A 91 9.53 -14.56 -1.12
CA TYR A 91 8.17 -14.06 -1.29
C TYR A 91 8.15 -12.56 -1.64
N PHE A 92 7.58 -12.24 -2.80
CA PHE A 92 7.59 -10.88 -3.34
C PHE A 92 6.85 -9.86 -2.45
N GLU A 93 5.79 -10.27 -1.76
CA GLU A 93 5.03 -9.36 -0.91
C GLU A 93 5.84 -8.90 0.29
N ILE A 94 6.65 -9.79 0.88
CA ILE A 94 7.61 -9.38 1.93
C ILE A 94 8.62 -8.39 1.36
N ARG A 95 9.19 -8.63 0.16
CA ARG A 95 10.10 -7.67 -0.48
C ARG A 95 9.42 -6.34 -0.80
N THR A 96 8.16 -6.36 -1.25
CA THR A 96 7.37 -5.14 -1.51
C THR A 96 7.19 -4.31 -0.25
N ILE A 97 6.82 -4.96 0.85
CA ILE A 97 6.62 -4.26 2.13
C ILE A 97 7.97 -3.84 2.71
N ALA A 98 9.01 -4.66 2.56
CA ALA A 98 10.37 -4.25 2.92
C ALA A 98 10.78 -2.98 2.15
N ALA A 99 10.55 -2.90 0.83
CA ALA A 99 10.80 -1.69 0.04
C ALA A 99 10.03 -0.47 0.56
N LYS A 100 8.78 -0.67 1.03
CA LYS A 100 7.98 0.40 1.65
C LYS A 100 8.65 1.01 2.89
N HIS A 101 9.35 0.21 3.69
CA HIS A 101 10.00 0.63 4.93
C HIS A 101 11.53 0.82 4.79
N ALA A 102 12.10 0.49 3.64
CA ALA A 102 13.54 0.55 3.41
C ALA A 102 14.09 1.97 3.50
N ASN A 103 15.33 2.08 3.93
CA ASN A 103 16.09 3.30 3.76
C ASN A 103 16.31 3.55 2.24
N VAL A 104 16.29 4.83 1.85
CA VAL A 104 16.46 5.24 0.45
C VAL A 104 17.73 4.70 -0.22
N PHE A 105 18.79 4.46 0.54
CA PHE A 105 20.04 3.89 0.04
C PHE A 105 19.96 2.40 -0.33
N VAL A 106 18.98 1.68 0.18
CA VAL A 106 18.73 0.26 -0.14
C VAL A 106 17.93 0.11 -1.42
N LEU A 107 17.01 1.03 -1.70
CA LEU A 107 16.05 0.96 -2.80
C LEU A 107 16.68 0.75 -4.19
N PRO A 108 17.85 1.35 -4.54
CA PRO A 108 18.46 1.13 -5.85
C PRO A 108 18.75 -0.33 -6.18
N ARG A 109 19.04 -1.16 -5.18
CA ARG A 109 19.24 -2.62 -5.38
C ARG A 109 17.98 -3.34 -5.83
N MET A 110 16.79 -2.80 -5.45
CA MET A 110 15.48 -3.38 -5.71
C MET A 110 14.82 -2.85 -7.00
N MET A 111 15.42 -1.87 -7.69
CA MET A 111 14.88 -1.31 -8.94
C MET A 111 14.71 -2.36 -10.05
N ARG A 112 15.49 -3.44 -10.00
CA ARG A 112 15.48 -4.54 -10.98
C ARG A 112 14.89 -5.83 -10.39
N ASP A 113 14.10 -5.73 -9.34
CA ASP A 113 13.43 -6.91 -8.76
C ASP A 113 12.59 -7.61 -9.83
N LYS A 114 12.55 -8.95 -9.76
CA LYS A 114 11.75 -9.77 -10.68
C LYS A 114 10.24 -9.49 -10.60
N ALA A 115 9.74 -9.09 -9.42
CA ALA A 115 8.33 -8.79 -9.20
C ALA A 115 8.02 -7.31 -9.47
N PRO A 116 7.08 -7.00 -10.36
CA PRO A 116 6.71 -5.61 -10.67
C PRO A 116 6.12 -4.86 -9.46
N GLU A 117 5.49 -5.55 -8.52
CA GLU A 117 4.98 -4.97 -7.29
C GLU A 117 6.10 -4.36 -6.44
N VAL A 118 7.24 -5.05 -6.38
CA VAL A 118 8.44 -4.54 -5.69
C VAL A 118 8.97 -3.31 -6.40
N ARG A 119 9.16 -3.39 -7.75
CA ARG A 119 9.66 -2.26 -8.53
C ARG A 119 8.72 -1.05 -8.46
N ALA A 120 7.39 -1.26 -8.49
CA ALA A 120 6.42 -0.19 -8.33
C ALA A 120 6.53 0.48 -6.95
N MET A 121 6.67 -0.29 -5.88
CA MET A 121 6.89 0.25 -4.53
C MET A 121 8.21 1.03 -4.47
N VAL A 122 9.26 0.54 -5.11
CA VAL A 122 10.55 1.25 -5.21
C VAL A 122 10.38 2.59 -5.93
N ALA A 123 9.66 2.62 -7.07
CA ALA A 123 9.37 3.87 -7.80
C ALA A 123 8.60 4.87 -6.94
N MET A 124 7.67 4.41 -6.09
CA MET A 124 6.94 5.26 -5.15
C MET A 124 7.82 5.88 -4.06
N ARG A 125 8.97 5.29 -3.77
CA ARG A 125 9.84 5.67 -2.65
C ARG A 125 11.15 6.38 -3.07
N LEU A 126 11.62 6.15 -4.29
CA LEU A 126 12.86 6.74 -4.79
C LEU A 126 12.76 8.26 -4.96
N PRO A 127 13.87 9.00 -4.86
CA PRO A 127 13.96 10.37 -5.33
C PRO A 127 13.64 10.49 -6.82
N THR A 128 12.99 11.58 -7.23
CA THR A 128 12.51 11.80 -8.61
C THR A 128 13.55 11.52 -9.71
N PRO A 129 14.84 11.92 -9.57
CA PRO A 129 15.83 11.61 -10.60
C PRO A 129 15.99 10.12 -10.89
N ARG A 130 15.84 9.27 -9.87
CA ARG A 130 15.92 7.82 -9.99
C ARG A 130 14.63 7.19 -10.52
N VAL A 131 13.47 7.78 -10.21
CA VAL A 131 12.18 7.34 -10.77
C VAL A 131 12.19 7.46 -12.29
N ARG A 132 12.85 8.48 -12.83
CA ARG A 132 13.01 8.68 -14.28
C ARG A 132 13.64 7.47 -14.99
N GLU A 133 14.54 6.75 -14.33
CA GLU A 133 15.17 5.54 -14.88
C GLU A 133 14.19 4.36 -15.04
N MET A 134 12.99 4.45 -14.43
CA MET A 134 11.97 3.41 -14.41
C MET A 134 10.75 3.72 -15.28
N MET A 135 10.76 4.82 -16.02
CA MET A 135 9.61 5.26 -16.84
C MET A 135 9.22 4.25 -17.92
N ASP A 136 10.19 3.54 -18.46
CA ASP A 136 10.03 2.57 -19.56
C ASP A 136 9.98 1.11 -19.06
N ASP A 137 9.62 0.91 -17.78
CA ASP A 137 9.49 -0.44 -17.21
C ASP A 137 8.47 -1.27 -18.02
N PRO A 138 8.75 -2.56 -18.29
CA PRO A 138 7.83 -3.40 -19.04
C PRO A 138 6.45 -3.56 -18.38
N ASP A 139 6.37 -3.46 -17.05
CA ASP A 139 5.12 -3.60 -16.34
C ASP A 139 4.42 -2.24 -16.13
N ARG A 140 3.14 -2.17 -16.52
CA ARG A 140 2.32 -0.95 -16.37
C ARG A 140 2.20 -0.46 -14.93
N LYS A 141 2.23 -1.35 -13.92
CA LYS A 141 2.14 -0.95 -12.51
C LYS A 141 3.31 -0.05 -12.11
N VAL A 142 4.50 -0.36 -12.64
CA VAL A 142 5.71 0.43 -12.40
C VAL A 142 5.60 1.78 -13.11
N ARG A 143 5.17 1.79 -14.39
CA ARG A 143 4.98 3.04 -15.15
C ARG A 143 3.89 3.92 -14.52
N ILE A 144 2.79 3.33 -14.00
CA ILE A 144 1.78 4.06 -13.21
C ILE A 144 2.43 4.69 -11.97
N ALA A 145 3.24 3.95 -11.22
CA ALA A 145 3.96 4.48 -10.07
C ALA A 145 4.89 5.65 -10.46
N CYS A 146 5.55 5.55 -11.61
CA CYS A 146 6.36 6.66 -12.17
C CYS A 146 5.48 7.88 -12.47
N ALA A 147 4.34 7.71 -13.16
CA ALA A 147 3.40 8.79 -13.45
C ALA A 147 2.86 9.44 -12.17
N MET A 148 2.74 8.69 -11.07
CA MET A 148 2.35 9.22 -9.76
C MET A 148 3.46 10.02 -9.06
N ARG A 149 4.69 9.95 -9.51
CA ARG A 149 5.85 10.57 -8.84
C ARG A 149 6.50 11.68 -9.65
N LEU A 150 6.49 11.56 -10.97
CA LEU A 150 7.12 12.50 -11.89
C LEU A 150 6.33 13.81 -11.98
N GLN A 151 6.97 14.85 -12.51
CA GLN A 151 6.43 16.19 -12.69
C GLN A 151 7.00 16.82 -13.96
N GLY A 152 6.38 17.92 -14.42
CA GLY A 152 6.86 18.72 -15.54
C GLY A 152 7.11 17.93 -16.82
N ALA A 153 8.26 18.13 -17.45
CA ALA A 153 8.60 17.51 -18.73
C ALA A 153 8.66 15.98 -18.71
N ASP A 154 9.05 15.37 -17.57
CA ASP A 154 9.09 13.91 -17.48
C ASP A 154 7.70 13.31 -17.38
N LEU A 155 6.77 13.98 -16.65
CA LEU A 155 5.39 13.57 -16.61
C LEU A 155 4.70 13.78 -17.97
N LEU A 156 5.06 14.84 -18.69
CA LEU A 156 4.56 15.09 -20.04
C LEU A 156 4.89 13.94 -21.01
N LYS A 157 6.08 13.33 -20.89
CA LYS A 157 6.46 12.18 -21.70
C LYS A 157 5.56 10.96 -21.48
N MET A 158 4.95 10.82 -20.29
CA MET A 158 4.06 9.70 -19.98
C MET A 158 2.75 9.70 -20.80
N PHE A 159 2.42 10.75 -21.52
CA PHE A 159 1.29 10.75 -22.48
C PHE A 159 1.58 9.94 -23.75
N SER A 160 2.82 9.54 -24.00
CA SER A 160 3.17 8.62 -25.08
C SER A 160 3.04 7.13 -24.66
N ASP A 161 2.61 6.85 -23.43
CA ASP A 161 2.47 5.47 -22.95
C ASP A 161 1.35 4.74 -23.69
N SER A 162 1.57 3.47 -24.01
CA SER A 162 0.58 2.61 -24.67
C SER A 162 -0.63 2.33 -23.76
N ASP A 163 -0.42 2.27 -22.44
CA ASP A 163 -1.47 2.03 -21.47
C ASP A 163 -2.20 3.33 -21.11
N TYR A 164 -3.50 3.36 -21.37
CA TYR A 164 -4.33 4.55 -21.11
C TYR A 164 -4.35 4.96 -19.64
N TYR A 165 -4.20 4.02 -18.70
CA TYR A 165 -4.24 4.35 -17.29
C TYR A 165 -2.97 5.09 -16.84
N VAL A 166 -1.83 4.81 -17.46
CA VAL A 166 -0.60 5.61 -17.27
C VAL A 166 -0.84 7.04 -17.75
N ARG A 167 -1.41 7.22 -18.97
CA ARG A 167 -1.77 8.54 -19.51
C ARG A 167 -2.80 9.25 -18.66
N LEU A 168 -3.79 8.52 -18.13
CA LEU A 168 -4.79 9.05 -17.19
C LEU A 168 -4.14 9.58 -15.91
N MET A 169 -3.19 8.83 -15.33
CA MET A 169 -2.47 9.28 -14.15
C MET A 169 -1.63 10.53 -14.44
N ALA A 170 -1.03 10.63 -15.62
CA ALA A 170 -0.35 11.84 -16.06
C ALA A 170 -1.34 13.01 -16.20
N ALA A 171 -2.51 12.78 -16.82
CA ALA A 171 -3.57 13.78 -16.98
C ALA A 171 -4.08 14.32 -15.64
N ARG A 172 -4.15 13.48 -14.61
CA ARG A 172 -4.57 13.89 -13.27
C ARG A 172 -3.56 14.78 -12.54
N ARG A 173 -2.32 14.82 -12.97
CA ARG A 173 -1.21 15.43 -12.22
C ARG A 173 -0.47 16.55 -12.95
N LEU A 174 -0.48 16.53 -14.29
CA LEU A 174 0.21 17.53 -15.10
C LEU A 174 -0.38 18.94 -14.84
N ASP A 175 0.47 19.94 -14.89
CA ASP A 175 0.03 21.33 -14.73
C ASP A 175 -0.97 21.74 -15.83
N PRO A 176 -2.07 22.42 -15.48
CA PRO A 176 -3.14 22.77 -16.42
C PRO A 176 -2.68 23.39 -17.74
N PRO A 177 -1.70 24.29 -17.79
CA PRO A 177 -1.22 24.87 -19.05
C PRO A 177 -0.65 23.85 -20.05
N LEU A 178 -0.20 22.69 -19.58
CA LEU A 178 0.38 21.63 -20.41
C LEU A 178 -0.65 20.57 -20.84
N LEU A 179 -1.84 20.55 -20.24
CA LEU A 179 -2.88 19.55 -20.50
C LEU A 179 -3.43 19.53 -21.94
N PRO A 180 -3.43 20.62 -22.73
CA PRO A 180 -3.93 20.58 -24.10
C PRO A 180 -3.28 19.51 -24.99
N VAL A 181 -2.08 19.05 -24.66
CA VAL A 181 -1.40 17.95 -25.37
C VAL A 181 -2.21 16.64 -25.38
N ALA A 182 -3.06 16.43 -24.38
CA ALA A 182 -3.88 15.23 -24.23
C ALA A 182 -5.37 15.46 -24.56
N ALA A 183 -5.72 16.60 -25.14
CA ALA A 183 -7.11 16.90 -25.53
C ALA A 183 -7.67 15.93 -26.58
N SER A 184 -6.80 15.34 -27.41
CA SER A 184 -7.16 14.38 -28.45
C SER A 184 -6.74 12.94 -28.09
N ASP A 185 -6.60 12.63 -26.81
CA ASP A 185 -6.27 11.26 -26.38
C ASP A 185 -7.34 10.25 -26.89
N PRO A 186 -6.94 9.09 -27.41
CA PRO A 186 -7.90 8.09 -27.90
C PRO A 186 -8.86 7.60 -26.79
N GLU A 187 -8.43 7.65 -25.51
CA GLU A 187 -9.24 7.20 -24.39
C GLU A 187 -10.16 8.32 -23.86
N PRO A 188 -11.50 8.13 -23.86
CA PRO A 188 -12.44 9.15 -23.38
C PRO A 188 -12.21 9.60 -21.94
N GLU A 189 -11.82 8.69 -21.06
CA GLU A 189 -11.58 9.03 -19.64
C GLU A 189 -10.38 9.98 -19.46
N VAL A 190 -9.37 9.85 -20.31
CA VAL A 190 -8.24 10.79 -20.34
C VAL A 190 -8.73 12.16 -20.80
N ARG A 191 -9.48 12.24 -21.91
CA ARG A 191 -10.04 13.50 -22.42
C ARG A 191 -10.96 14.19 -21.41
N ARG A 192 -11.90 13.46 -20.78
CA ARG A 192 -12.74 13.98 -19.69
C ARG A 192 -11.91 14.55 -18.53
N THR A 193 -10.85 13.86 -18.16
CA THR A 193 -9.96 14.32 -17.08
C THR A 193 -9.26 15.61 -17.46
N VAL A 194 -8.81 15.72 -18.71
CA VAL A 194 -8.19 16.95 -19.24
C VAL A 194 -9.20 18.08 -19.25
N ALA A 195 -10.41 17.86 -19.81
CA ALA A 195 -11.45 18.87 -19.88
C ALA A 195 -11.85 19.43 -18.50
N ARG A 196 -12.01 18.56 -17.51
CA ARG A 196 -12.34 18.97 -16.11
C ARG A 196 -11.25 19.81 -15.43
N ARG A 197 -10.04 19.79 -15.94
CA ARG A 197 -8.89 20.48 -15.35
C ARG A 197 -8.47 21.72 -16.13
N LEU A 198 -8.99 21.90 -17.34
CA LEU A 198 -8.74 23.09 -18.16
C LEU A 198 -9.65 24.24 -17.75
N PRO A 199 -9.16 25.48 -17.87
CA PRO A 199 -10.00 26.66 -17.70
C PRO A 199 -11.03 26.76 -18.83
N PRO A 200 -12.19 27.43 -18.63
CA PRO A 200 -13.30 27.50 -19.59
C PRO A 200 -12.91 27.98 -20.98
N ASP A 201 -11.99 28.94 -21.09
CA ASP A 201 -11.48 29.49 -22.35
C ASP A 201 -10.68 28.46 -23.20
N ARG A 202 -10.30 27.33 -22.62
CA ARG A 202 -9.58 26.24 -23.29
C ARG A 202 -10.47 25.06 -23.65
N LEU A 203 -11.77 25.08 -23.33
CA LEU A 203 -12.68 23.97 -23.57
C LEU A 203 -13.17 23.87 -25.03
N ALA A 204 -12.92 24.84 -25.88
CA ALA A 204 -13.31 24.81 -27.30
C ALA A 204 -12.77 23.55 -28.04
N ALA A 205 -11.64 22.97 -27.62
CA ALA A 205 -11.09 21.77 -28.21
C ALA A 205 -12.00 20.52 -28.02
N PHE A 206 -12.95 20.56 -27.08
CA PHE A 206 -13.87 19.47 -26.77
C PHE A 206 -15.30 19.71 -27.31
N ALA A 207 -15.56 20.79 -27.99
CA ALA A 207 -16.91 21.17 -28.47
C ALA A 207 -17.54 20.12 -29.41
N PHE A 208 -16.70 19.33 -30.07
CA PHE A 208 -17.13 18.26 -30.99
C PHE A 208 -16.65 16.86 -30.54
N ASP A 209 -16.35 16.71 -29.24
CA ASP A 209 -15.99 15.37 -28.72
C ASP A 209 -17.16 14.42 -28.88
N VAL A 210 -16.89 13.21 -29.38
CA VAL A 210 -17.92 12.17 -29.59
C VAL A 210 -18.40 11.57 -28.27
N ASP A 211 -17.67 11.78 -27.19
CA ASP A 211 -18.00 11.32 -25.86
C ASP A 211 -18.67 12.47 -25.08
N PRO A 212 -19.87 12.28 -24.52
CA PRO A 212 -20.52 13.29 -23.69
C PRO A 212 -19.69 13.53 -22.43
N LEU A 213 -19.20 14.74 -22.28
CA LEU A 213 -18.33 15.19 -21.16
C LEU A 213 -19.14 15.46 -19.88
#